data_ce91ba79f152d70d943e01b006f9e155
#
_entry.id   ce91ba79f152d70d943e01b006f9e155
#
_cell.length_a   1.000
_cell.length_b   1.000
_cell.length_c   1.000
_cell.angle_alpha   90.00
_cell.angle_beta   90.00
_cell.angle_gamma   90.00
#
_symmetry.space_group_name_H-M   'P 1'
#
loop_
_entity.id
_entity.type
_entity.pdbx_description
1 polymer ?
#
loop_
_entity_poly.entity_id
_entity_poly.type
_entity_poly.pdbx_seq_one_letter_code
_entity_poly.pdbx_strand_id
1 'polypeptide(L)'
;MTSGRPPVPTRPLLVWIALVTVYLVWGSTYLGIRVVVETTPPLLGMGARFLAAGLLLATFLLVRRGKRALAVTGRQLRGAALVGLLLLLGGNGGVALAERTVPSGLTALLVAATPLWLVLLRRAAGDRVRRMTLVGTGLGFVGIALLVLPDGHSSGDGTPVHVWGLLVVICAAASWAVGSFASSRVAMPADAFVATTWEMLAGGVGLMLAGTAHGELRGFAVSDVAGEAWAWLAYLVVFGSLVAFSAYVWLLQHAPISLTATYAYVNPVVAVGLGALVLDEPVTAAVLVGGAVVVAGVCLVVSSERPRRQLPPSTEPVGDGGTVVDLRA
;
A
#
# COMPACT_ATOMS: atom_id res chain seq x y z
N MET A 1 3.20 4.36 35.72
CA MET A 1 2.50 3.04 35.79
C MET A 1 1.97 2.75 34.38
N THR A 2 2.76 2.09 33.56
CA THR A 2 2.37 1.65 32.21
C THR A 2 1.65 0.31 32.35
N SER A 3 0.35 0.31 32.16
CA SER A 3 -0.45 -0.92 32.13
C SER A 3 -0.01 -1.77 30.93
N GLY A 4 0.90 -2.70 31.20
CA GLY A 4 1.25 -3.76 30.25
C GLY A 4 0.02 -4.63 29.97
N ARG A 5 -0.64 -4.40 28.83
CA ARG A 5 -1.59 -5.40 28.32
C ARG A 5 -0.82 -6.69 28.11
N PRO A 6 -1.29 -7.82 28.63
CA PRO A 6 -0.67 -9.12 28.33
C PRO A 6 -0.66 -9.33 26.81
N PRO A 7 0.40 -9.93 26.25
CA PRO A 7 0.44 -10.25 24.82
C PRO A 7 -0.75 -11.17 24.50
N VAL A 8 -1.60 -10.71 23.57
CA VAL A 8 -2.67 -11.54 23.03
C VAL A 8 -2.04 -12.79 22.43
N PRO A 9 -2.50 -14.02 22.78
CA PRO A 9 -1.92 -15.24 22.23
C PRO A 9 -2.09 -15.20 20.71
N THR A 10 -0.96 -14.99 20.01
CA THR A 10 -0.93 -14.99 18.56
C THR A 10 -1.23 -16.40 18.08
N ARG A 11 -2.34 -16.59 17.37
CA ARG A 11 -2.61 -17.83 16.65
C ARG A 11 -1.79 -17.77 15.36
N PRO A 12 -0.63 -18.46 15.28
CA PRO A 12 0.29 -18.30 14.15
C PRO A 12 -0.37 -18.62 12.81
N LEU A 13 -1.30 -19.55 12.78
CA LEU A 13 -2.07 -19.90 11.59
C LEU A 13 -2.89 -18.71 11.06
N LEU A 14 -3.58 -17.96 11.93
CA LEU A 14 -4.37 -16.79 11.50
C LEU A 14 -3.47 -15.66 10.97
N VAL A 15 -2.28 -15.48 11.53
CA VAL A 15 -1.29 -14.51 11.02
C VAL A 15 -0.87 -14.89 9.59
N TRP A 16 -0.56 -16.17 9.35
CA TRP A 16 -0.21 -16.63 8.01
C TRP A 16 -1.37 -16.54 7.01
N ILE A 17 -2.60 -16.91 7.43
CA ILE A 17 -3.78 -16.74 6.58
C ILE A 17 -3.97 -15.26 6.19
N ALA A 18 -3.89 -14.35 7.14
CA ALA A 18 -4.04 -12.92 6.86
C ALA A 18 -2.91 -12.38 5.97
N LEU A 19 -1.66 -12.81 6.18
CA LEU A 19 -0.53 -12.45 5.32
C LEU A 19 -0.71 -12.93 3.88
N VAL A 20 -1.03 -14.22 3.72
CA VAL A 20 -1.26 -14.81 2.38
C VAL A 20 -2.43 -14.12 1.70
N THR A 21 -3.50 -13.79 2.44
CA THR A 21 -4.63 -13.00 1.91
C THR A 21 -4.15 -11.66 1.37
N VAL A 22 -3.34 -10.90 2.13
CA VAL A 22 -2.81 -9.60 1.69
C VAL A 22 -1.90 -9.78 0.48
N TYR A 23 -1.01 -10.79 0.48
CA TYR A 23 -0.08 -11.04 -0.64
C TYR A 23 -0.81 -11.35 -1.94
N LEU A 24 -1.74 -12.30 -1.91
CA LEU A 24 -2.44 -12.73 -3.10
C LEU A 24 -3.44 -11.68 -3.59
N VAL A 25 -4.24 -11.14 -2.66
CA VAL A 25 -5.30 -10.21 -3.05
C VAL A 25 -4.71 -8.88 -3.51
N TRP A 26 -3.80 -8.25 -2.75
CA TRP A 26 -3.22 -6.98 -3.21
C TRP A 26 -2.27 -7.17 -4.40
N GLY A 27 -1.56 -8.30 -4.48
CA GLY A 27 -0.76 -8.63 -5.67
C GLY A 27 -1.60 -8.79 -6.93
N SER A 28 -2.81 -9.36 -6.82
CA SER A 28 -3.72 -9.51 -7.96
C SER A 28 -4.54 -8.25 -8.29
N THR A 29 -4.52 -7.20 -7.46
CA THR A 29 -5.26 -5.96 -7.75
C THR A 29 -4.75 -5.26 -9.01
N TYR A 30 -3.47 -5.35 -9.33
CA TYR A 30 -2.89 -4.79 -10.56
C TYR A 30 -3.50 -5.45 -11.79
N LEU A 31 -3.54 -6.79 -11.82
CA LEU A 31 -4.23 -7.54 -12.87
C LEU A 31 -5.70 -7.10 -12.99
N GLY A 32 -6.42 -7.03 -11.87
CA GLY A 32 -7.83 -6.63 -11.86
C GLY A 32 -8.04 -5.19 -12.35
N ILE A 33 -7.16 -4.25 -11.99
CA ILE A 33 -7.21 -2.87 -12.49
C ILE A 33 -6.95 -2.86 -14.00
N ARG A 34 -5.94 -3.57 -14.49
CA ARG A 34 -5.62 -3.68 -15.91
C ARG A 34 -6.83 -4.11 -16.72
N VAL A 35 -7.52 -5.19 -16.34
CA VAL A 35 -8.71 -5.68 -17.05
C VAL A 35 -9.87 -4.67 -16.96
N VAL A 36 -10.08 -4.04 -15.82
CA VAL A 36 -11.15 -3.04 -15.67
C VAL A 36 -10.93 -1.85 -16.60
N VAL A 37 -9.70 -1.32 -16.71
CA VAL A 37 -9.44 -0.11 -17.51
C VAL A 37 -9.40 -0.35 -19.02
N GLU A 38 -9.49 -1.58 -19.49
CA GLU A 38 -9.61 -1.89 -20.92
C GLU A 38 -10.95 -1.40 -21.50
N THR A 39 -12.02 -1.55 -20.73
CA THR A 39 -13.39 -1.17 -21.18
C THR A 39 -14.03 -0.10 -20.30
N THR A 40 -13.37 0.30 -19.20
CA THR A 40 -13.91 1.29 -18.27
C THR A 40 -12.98 2.50 -18.21
N PRO A 41 -13.50 3.74 -18.18
CA PRO A 41 -12.66 4.92 -17.94
C PRO A 41 -11.91 4.80 -16.60
N PRO A 42 -10.58 4.97 -16.58
CA PRO A 42 -9.76 4.61 -15.43
C PRO A 42 -10.14 5.30 -14.12
N LEU A 43 -10.31 6.62 -14.17
CA LEU A 43 -10.64 7.39 -12.96
C LEU A 43 -12.06 7.13 -12.50
N LEU A 44 -13.03 7.05 -13.42
CA LEU A 44 -14.42 6.75 -13.09
C LEU A 44 -14.57 5.33 -12.55
N GLY A 45 -13.92 4.35 -13.15
CA GLY A 45 -13.93 2.97 -12.68
C GLY A 45 -13.36 2.84 -11.27
N MET A 46 -12.20 3.47 -10.99
CA MET A 46 -11.63 3.49 -9.64
C MET A 46 -12.48 4.33 -8.67
N GLY A 47 -13.08 5.41 -9.12
CA GLY A 47 -14.04 6.19 -8.35
C GLY A 47 -15.23 5.35 -7.89
N ALA A 48 -15.86 4.61 -8.82
CA ALA A 48 -16.94 3.69 -8.52
C ALA A 48 -16.52 2.60 -7.52
N ARG A 49 -15.32 2.00 -7.71
CA ARG A 49 -14.73 1.03 -6.79
C ARG A 49 -14.67 1.55 -5.36
N PHE A 50 -14.02 2.72 -5.17
CA PHE A 50 -13.79 3.23 -3.81
C PHE A 50 -15.05 3.82 -3.19
N LEU A 51 -15.94 4.41 -3.95
CA LEU A 51 -17.26 4.82 -3.45
C LEU A 51 -18.08 3.62 -3.00
N ALA A 52 -18.15 2.55 -3.80
CA ALA A 52 -18.87 1.34 -3.42
C ALA A 52 -18.27 0.73 -2.15
N ALA A 53 -16.93 0.57 -2.07
CA ALA A 53 -16.26 0.03 -0.89
C ALA A 53 -16.47 0.91 0.34
N GLY A 54 -16.33 2.24 0.21
CA GLY A 54 -16.55 3.19 1.29
C GLY A 54 -17.99 3.19 1.81
N LEU A 55 -18.98 3.11 0.91
CA LEU A 55 -20.39 3.01 1.28
C LEU A 55 -20.72 1.67 1.96
N LEU A 56 -20.19 0.55 1.47
CA LEU A 56 -20.36 -0.75 2.12
C LEU A 56 -19.76 -0.75 3.52
N LEU A 57 -18.55 -0.21 3.69
CA LEU A 57 -17.88 -0.12 4.99
C LEU A 57 -18.63 0.85 5.92
N ALA A 58 -19.10 1.99 5.40
CA ALA A 58 -19.94 2.92 6.16
C ALA A 58 -21.22 2.25 6.66
N THR A 59 -21.92 1.56 5.78
CA THR A 59 -23.16 0.83 6.11
C THR A 59 -22.89 -0.22 7.16
N PHE A 60 -21.82 -1.03 7.01
CA PHE A 60 -21.42 -2.02 7.99
C PHE A 60 -21.19 -1.40 9.37
N LEU A 61 -20.43 -0.29 9.44
CA LEU A 61 -20.15 0.39 10.70
C LEU A 61 -21.41 0.99 11.33
N LEU A 62 -22.29 1.61 10.54
CA LEU A 62 -23.55 2.17 11.02
C LEU A 62 -24.49 1.10 11.58
N VAL A 63 -24.59 -0.04 10.90
CA VAL A 63 -25.43 -1.18 11.34
C VAL A 63 -24.85 -1.83 12.62
N ARG A 64 -23.53 -2.01 12.68
CA ARG A 64 -22.87 -2.73 13.81
C ARG A 64 -22.64 -1.87 15.03
N ARG A 65 -22.39 -0.57 14.87
CA ARG A 65 -21.97 0.36 15.94
C ARG A 65 -22.92 1.55 16.12
N GLY A 66 -23.96 1.65 15.31
CA GLY A 66 -25.01 2.69 15.40
C GLY A 66 -24.63 4.00 14.71
N LYS A 67 -25.57 4.95 14.75
CA LYS A 67 -25.53 6.23 13.97
C LYS A 67 -24.29 7.09 14.24
N ARG A 68 -23.65 6.96 15.41
CA ARG A 68 -22.45 7.75 15.78
C ARG A 68 -21.14 7.10 15.32
N ALA A 69 -21.17 5.93 14.71
CA ALA A 69 -19.95 5.19 14.31
C ALA A 69 -19.03 5.99 13.39
N LEU A 70 -19.59 6.83 12.51
CA LEU A 70 -18.86 7.66 11.56
C LEU A 70 -18.66 9.12 12.03
N ALA A 71 -19.00 9.43 13.28
CA ALA A 71 -18.84 10.79 13.80
C ALA A 71 -17.35 11.12 13.96
N VAL A 72 -16.91 12.18 13.27
CA VAL A 72 -15.54 12.69 13.29
C VAL A 72 -15.54 14.20 13.41
N THR A 73 -14.46 14.77 13.93
CA THR A 73 -14.28 16.23 13.94
C THR A 73 -13.96 16.75 12.52
N GLY A 74 -14.25 18.03 12.26
CA GLY A 74 -13.90 18.64 10.97
C GLY A 74 -12.40 18.59 10.64
N ARG A 75 -11.52 18.55 11.67
CA ARG A 75 -10.07 18.35 11.47
C ARG A 75 -9.75 16.94 11.01
N GLN A 76 -10.37 15.93 11.63
CA GLN A 76 -10.19 14.52 11.25
C GLN A 76 -10.74 14.25 9.85
N LEU A 77 -11.91 14.83 9.51
CA LEU A 77 -12.48 14.69 8.16
C LEU A 77 -11.54 15.29 7.10
N ARG A 78 -11.01 16.48 7.34
CA ARG A 78 -10.03 17.10 6.41
C ARG A 78 -8.76 16.29 6.30
N GLY A 79 -8.25 15.72 7.41
CA GLY A 79 -7.09 14.83 7.40
C GLY A 79 -7.35 13.57 6.57
N ALA A 80 -8.45 12.87 6.82
CA ALA A 80 -8.83 11.67 6.08
C ALA A 80 -9.08 11.97 4.59
N ALA A 81 -9.72 13.11 4.27
CA ALA A 81 -9.93 13.53 2.88
C ALA A 81 -8.61 13.81 2.15
N LEU A 82 -7.69 14.54 2.78
CA LEU A 82 -6.35 14.79 2.22
C LEU A 82 -5.60 13.47 1.94
N VAL A 83 -5.57 12.57 2.93
CA VAL A 83 -4.92 11.27 2.81
C VAL A 83 -5.61 10.44 1.73
N GLY A 84 -6.94 10.36 1.73
CA GLY A 84 -7.71 9.64 0.72
C GLY A 84 -7.47 10.16 -0.71
N LEU A 85 -7.39 11.47 -0.90
CA LEU A 85 -7.05 12.05 -2.20
C LEU A 85 -5.62 11.70 -2.64
N LEU A 86 -4.64 11.75 -1.73
CA LEU A 86 -3.26 11.40 -2.07
C LEU A 86 -3.09 9.91 -2.37
N LEU A 87 -3.70 9.03 -1.56
CA LEU A 87 -3.58 7.59 -1.74
C LEU A 87 -4.42 7.08 -2.91
N LEU A 88 -5.67 7.53 -3.02
CA LEU A 88 -6.63 6.92 -3.94
C LEU A 88 -6.72 7.67 -5.27
N LEU A 89 -6.83 9.01 -5.25
CA LEU A 89 -6.82 9.77 -6.50
C LEU A 89 -5.41 9.81 -7.11
N GLY A 90 -4.40 10.28 -6.36
CA GLY A 90 -3.03 10.37 -6.84
C GLY A 90 -2.38 8.99 -7.03
N GLY A 91 -2.50 8.10 -6.04
CA GLY A 91 -1.93 6.75 -6.06
C GLY A 91 -2.69 5.81 -6.99
N ASN A 92 -3.87 5.33 -6.57
CA ASN A 92 -4.63 4.35 -7.36
C ASN A 92 -5.13 4.90 -8.70
N GLY A 93 -5.56 6.16 -8.76
CA GLY A 93 -5.97 6.80 -10.01
C GLY A 93 -4.81 6.88 -11.00
N GLY A 94 -3.60 7.25 -10.52
CA GLY A 94 -2.39 7.24 -11.35
C GLY A 94 -2.03 5.84 -11.85
N VAL A 95 -2.12 4.81 -11.00
CA VAL A 95 -1.94 3.41 -11.40
C VAL A 95 -2.94 3.04 -12.50
N ALA A 96 -4.22 3.31 -12.31
CA ALA A 96 -5.25 2.98 -13.28
C ALA A 96 -5.06 3.69 -14.63
N LEU A 97 -4.62 4.96 -14.62
CA LEU A 97 -4.27 5.68 -15.85
C LEU A 97 -3.08 5.04 -16.56
N ALA A 98 -2.06 4.65 -15.82
CA ALA A 98 -0.84 4.06 -16.37
C ALA A 98 -1.08 2.66 -16.93
N GLU A 99 -1.89 1.83 -16.28
CA GLU A 99 -2.17 0.46 -16.69
C GLU A 99 -2.93 0.35 -18.02
N ARG A 100 -3.38 1.46 -18.60
CA ARG A 100 -3.81 1.46 -20.02
C ARG A 100 -2.68 1.17 -21.00
N THR A 101 -1.44 1.49 -20.64
CA THR A 101 -0.27 1.39 -21.54
C THR A 101 0.93 0.69 -20.88
N VAL A 102 0.89 0.45 -19.58
CA VAL A 102 1.96 -0.20 -18.81
C VAL A 102 1.46 -1.55 -18.31
N PRO A 103 2.20 -2.65 -18.52
CA PRO A 103 1.87 -3.96 -17.99
C PRO A 103 1.68 -3.96 -16.48
N SER A 104 0.76 -4.79 -15.99
CA SER A 104 0.40 -4.86 -14.58
C SER A 104 1.58 -5.27 -13.69
N GLY A 105 2.40 -6.22 -14.14
CA GLY A 105 3.61 -6.64 -13.44
C GLY A 105 4.65 -5.54 -13.32
N LEU A 106 4.89 -4.77 -14.38
CA LEU A 106 5.82 -3.63 -14.37
C LEU A 106 5.29 -2.50 -13.47
N THR A 107 3.99 -2.21 -13.53
CA THR A 107 3.33 -1.25 -12.64
C THR A 107 3.51 -1.63 -11.17
N ALA A 108 3.29 -2.90 -10.81
CA ALA A 108 3.48 -3.38 -9.45
C ALA A 108 4.93 -3.24 -8.96
N LEU A 109 5.92 -3.53 -9.81
CA LEU A 109 7.34 -3.36 -9.49
C LEU A 109 7.70 -1.89 -9.21
N LEU A 110 7.18 -0.96 -10.01
CA LEU A 110 7.41 0.47 -9.82
C LEU A 110 6.70 0.99 -8.55
N VAL A 111 5.49 0.54 -8.27
CA VAL A 111 4.76 0.90 -7.02
C VAL A 111 5.43 0.31 -5.79
N ALA A 112 6.09 -0.86 -5.89
CA ALA A 112 6.86 -1.45 -4.78
C ALA A 112 7.98 -0.54 -4.28
N ALA A 113 8.39 0.46 -5.07
CA ALA A 113 9.35 1.50 -4.65
C ALA A 113 8.76 2.54 -3.68
N THR A 114 7.48 2.50 -3.34
CA THR A 114 6.84 3.42 -2.38
C THR A 114 7.63 3.61 -1.07
N PRO A 115 8.19 2.56 -0.43
CA PRO A 115 9.01 2.73 0.76
C PRO A 115 10.26 3.59 0.54
N LEU A 116 10.80 3.61 -0.67
CA LEU A 116 11.98 4.44 -1.01
C LEU A 116 11.61 5.93 -0.97
N TRP A 117 10.46 6.29 -1.52
CA TRP A 117 9.92 7.65 -1.46
C TRP A 117 9.66 8.07 -0.01
N LEU A 118 9.13 7.15 0.82
CA LEU A 118 8.90 7.43 2.22
C LEU A 118 10.20 7.74 2.98
N VAL A 119 11.29 7.02 2.67
CA VAL A 119 12.62 7.30 3.23
C VAL A 119 13.12 8.70 2.85
N LEU A 120 12.94 9.11 1.59
CA LEU A 120 13.31 10.45 1.14
C LEU A 120 12.51 11.55 1.86
N LEU A 121 11.19 11.36 2.01
CA LEU A 121 10.32 12.29 2.73
C LEU A 121 10.72 12.41 4.21
N ARG A 122 10.99 11.29 4.87
CA ARG A 122 11.47 11.28 6.26
C ARG A 122 12.81 12.01 6.40
N ARG A 123 13.73 11.75 5.47
CA ARG A 123 15.05 12.41 5.45
C ARG A 123 14.92 13.92 5.22
N ALA A 124 14.04 14.34 4.30
CA ALA A 124 13.73 15.74 4.04
C ALA A 124 13.06 16.44 5.24
N ALA A 125 12.26 15.70 6.02
CA ALA A 125 11.65 16.18 7.27
C ALA A 125 12.63 16.23 8.47
N GLY A 126 13.91 15.88 8.28
CA GLY A 126 14.93 15.93 9.31
C GLY A 126 15.08 14.65 10.13
N ASP A 127 14.36 13.57 9.80
CA ASP A 127 14.48 12.30 10.50
C ASP A 127 15.89 11.70 10.29
N ARG A 128 16.43 11.08 11.34
CA ARG A 128 17.69 10.34 11.26
C ARG A 128 17.46 8.98 10.61
N VAL A 129 17.84 8.85 9.35
CA VAL A 129 17.76 7.60 8.59
C VAL A 129 19.09 6.86 8.69
N ARG A 130 19.06 5.54 8.89
CA ARG A 130 20.24 4.69 8.97
C ARG A 130 20.97 4.63 7.61
N ARG A 131 22.29 4.50 7.61
CA ARG A 131 23.08 4.37 6.37
C ARG A 131 22.61 3.21 5.49
N MET A 132 22.30 2.06 6.08
CA MET A 132 21.78 0.89 5.33
C MET A 132 20.44 1.16 4.66
N THR A 133 19.55 1.93 5.29
CA THR A 133 18.29 2.38 4.68
C THR A 133 18.58 3.25 3.44
N LEU A 134 19.56 4.16 3.51
CA LEU A 134 19.95 4.99 2.38
C LEU A 134 20.58 4.17 1.24
N VAL A 135 21.41 3.18 1.56
CA VAL A 135 21.97 2.24 0.57
C VAL A 135 20.83 1.47 -0.12
N GLY A 136 19.90 0.91 0.66
CA GLY A 136 18.72 0.22 0.11
C GLY A 136 17.86 1.14 -0.77
N THR A 137 17.69 2.40 -0.36
CA THR A 137 16.97 3.41 -1.16
C THR A 137 17.69 3.67 -2.48
N GLY A 138 19.01 3.89 -2.46
CA GLY A 138 19.80 4.08 -3.68
C GLY A 138 19.72 2.87 -4.62
N LEU A 139 19.88 1.65 -4.07
CA LEU A 139 19.75 0.41 -4.84
C LEU A 139 18.36 0.29 -5.48
N GLY A 140 17.29 0.59 -4.74
CA GLY A 140 15.95 0.54 -5.27
C GLY A 140 15.72 1.54 -6.41
N PHE A 141 16.26 2.77 -6.32
CA PHE A 141 16.19 3.73 -7.44
C PHE A 141 17.03 3.30 -8.65
N VAL A 142 18.16 2.60 -8.46
CA VAL A 142 18.88 1.95 -9.57
C VAL A 142 17.99 0.90 -10.24
N GLY A 143 17.27 0.10 -9.46
CA GLY A 143 16.31 -0.86 -10.01
C GLY A 143 15.18 -0.19 -10.81
N ILE A 144 14.63 0.93 -10.34
CA ILE A 144 13.65 1.73 -11.10
C ILE A 144 14.26 2.21 -12.42
N ALA A 145 15.49 2.73 -12.40
CA ALA A 145 16.17 3.17 -13.61
C ALA A 145 16.35 2.02 -14.61
N LEU A 146 16.74 0.82 -14.12
CA LEU A 146 16.84 -0.38 -14.96
C LEU A 146 15.49 -0.82 -15.54
N LEU A 147 14.38 -0.54 -14.88
CA LEU A 147 13.03 -0.82 -15.40
C LEU A 147 12.54 0.23 -16.39
N VAL A 148 13.02 1.47 -16.33
CA VAL A 148 12.50 2.61 -17.12
C VAL A 148 13.35 2.88 -18.37
N LEU A 149 14.67 2.73 -18.26
CA LEU A 149 15.62 3.15 -19.30
C LEU A 149 15.77 2.20 -20.51
N PRO A 150 15.59 0.87 -20.41
CA PRO A 150 15.77 0.02 -21.59
C PRO A 150 14.71 0.26 -22.65
N ASP A 151 15.13 0.50 -23.88
CA ASP A 151 14.27 0.42 -25.06
C ASP A 151 13.76 -1.01 -25.23
N GLY A 152 12.45 -1.17 -25.44
CA GLY A 152 11.88 -2.47 -25.79
C GLY A 152 10.94 -3.11 -24.76
N HIS A 153 10.37 -2.34 -23.83
CA HIS A 153 9.19 -2.83 -23.10
C HIS A 153 7.99 -2.82 -24.07
N SER A 154 7.38 -3.97 -24.22
CA SER A 154 6.11 -4.12 -24.94
C SER A 154 5.04 -4.60 -23.96
N SER A 155 3.81 -4.17 -24.17
CA SER A 155 2.63 -4.79 -23.58
C SER A 155 2.45 -6.20 -24.16
N GLY A 156 1.61 -7.06 -23.54
CA GLY A 156 1.36 -8.41 -24.04
C GLY A 156 0.85 -8.48 -25.48
N ASP A 157 0.24 -7.40 -25.96
CA ASP A 157 -0.21 -7.19 -27.33
C ASP A 157 0.89 -6.68 -28.31
N GLY A 158 2.13 -6.54 -27.83
CA GLY A 158 3.26 -6.04 -28.62
C GLY A 158 3.35 -4.51 -28.74
N THR A 159 2.44 -3.75 -28.11
CA THR A 159 2.51 -2.27 -28.14
C THR A 159 3.66 -1.77 -27.27
N PRO A 160 4.42 -0.74 -27.74
CA PRO A 160 5.50 -0.14 -26.94
C PRO A 160 4.96 0.49 -25.65
N VAL A 161 5.63 0.24 -24.53
CA VAL A 161 5.31 0.92 -23.26
C VAL A 161 5.75 2.38 -23.37
N HIS A 162 4.81 3.29 -23.20
CA HIS A 162 5.12 4.72 -23.26
C HIS A 162 5.79 5.20 -21.98
N VAL A 163 6.90 5.93 -22.10
CA VAL A 163 7.63 6.57 -20.98
C VAL A 163 6.69 7.41 -20.11
N TRP A 164 5.69 8.05 -20.71
CA TRP A 164 4.66 8.79 -19.96
C TRP A 164 3.92 7.91 -18.95
N GLY A 165 3.51 6.70 -19.32
CA GLY A 165 2.87 5.76 -18.40
C GLY A 165 3.77 5.40 -17.21
N LEU A 166 5.06 5.16 -17.46
CA LEU A 166 6.06 4.87 -16.41
C LEU A 166 6.20 6.06 -15.45
N LEU A 167 6.26 7.29 -15.97
CA LEU A 167 6.33 8.50 -15.15
C LEU A 167 5.08 8.67 -14.30
N VAL A 168 3.90 8.36 -14.85
CA VAL A 168 2.63 8.41 -14.09
C VAL A 168 2.66 7.41 -12.94
N VAL A 169 3.15 6.17 -13.13
CA VAL A 169 3.31 5.19 -12.02
C VAL A 169 4.27 5.71 -10.95
N ILE A 170 5.40 6.28 -11.34
CA ILE A 170 6.39 6.82 -10.41
C ILE A 170 5.76 7.95 -9.57
N CYS A 171 5.03 8.88 -10.22
CA CYS A 171 4.28 9.93 -9.53
C CYS A 171 3.18 9.37 -8.62
N ALA A 172 2.49 8.30 -9.05
CA ALA A 172 1.49 7.62 -8.25
C ALA A 172 2.08 7.00 -6.98
N ALA A 173 3.23 6.31 -7.10
CA ALA A 173 3.97 5.76 -5.96
C ALA A 173 4.45 6.87 -5.00
N ALA A 174 4.92 8.00 -5.54
CA ALA A 174 5.31 9.17 -4.74
C ALA A 174 4.10 9.78 -4.03
N SER A 175 2.95 9.94 -4.71
CA SER A 175 1.70 10.43 -4.10
C SER A 175 1.23 9.52 -2.96
N TRP A 176 1.30 8.20 -3.16
CA TRP A 176 1.01 7.23 -2.11
C TRP A 176 1.94 7.39 -0.91
N ALA A 177 3.24 7.56 -1.13
CA ALA A 177 4.21 7.80 -0.07
C ALA A 177 3.93 9.12 0.69
N VAL A 178 3.58 10.20 -0.04
CA VAL A 178 3.20 11.50 0.57
C VAL A 178 1.94 11.35 1.42
N GLY A 179 0.92 10.66 0.93
CA GLY A 179 -0.31 10.37 1.67
C GLY A 179 -0.04 9.56 2.94
N SER A 180 0.76 8.49 2.82
CA SER A 180 1.18 7.66 3.95
C SER A 180 1.99 8.45 4.97
N PHE A 181 2.89 9.32 4.54
CA PHE A 181 3.66 10.19 5.39
C PHE A 181 2.79 11.25 6.09
N ALA A 182 1.83 11.83 5.36
CA ALA A 182 0.90 12.82 5.89
C ALA A 182 -0.04 12.20 6.94
N SER A 183 -0.49 10.95 6.78
CA SER A 183 -1.42 10.28 7.69
C SER A 183 -0.92 10.23 9.13
N SER A 184 0.39 10.19 9.35
CA SER A 184 1.01 10.21 10.68
C SER A 184 1.20 11.62 11.25
N ARG A 185 0.90 12.68 10.48
CA ARG A 185 1.16 14.09 10.83
C ARG A 185 -0.08 14.96 10.86
N VAL A 186 -1.18 14.51 10.27
CA VAL A 186 -2.48 15.21 10.30
C VAL A 186 -3.43 14.55 11.29
N ALA A 187 -4.47 15.28 11.67
CA ALA A 187 -5.49 14.71 12.54
C ALA A 187 -6.30 13.65 11.79
N MET A 188 -6.19 12.40 12.21
CA MET A 188 -6.91 11.25 11.65
C MET A 188 -7.92 10.70 12.66
N PRO A 189 -9.02 10.07 12.23
CA PRO A 189 -9.87 9.28 13.10
C PRO A 189 -9.05 8.19 13.81
N ALA A 190 -9.31 7.98 15.11
CA ALA A 190 -8.57 6.98 15.90
C ALA A 190 -8.89 5.53 15.50
N ASP A 191 -10.12 5.28 15.03
CA ASP A 191 -10.51 3.98 14.49
C ASP A 191 -10.10 3.89 13.02
N ALA A 192 -9.29 2.88 12.69
CA ALA A 192 -8.76 2.69 11.35
C ALA A 192 -9.87 2.42 10.30
N PHE A 193 -10.95 1.73 10.65
CA PHE A 193 -12.06 1.48 9.74
C PHE A 193 -12.85 2.77 9.45
N VAL A 194 -13.01 3.65 10.46
CA VAL A 194 -13.63 4.96 10.28
C VAL A 194 -12.74 5.85 9.40
N ALA A 195 -11.42 5.86 9.64
CA ALA A 195 -10.46 6.59 8.82
C ALA A 195 -10.54 6.14 7.36
N THR A 196 -10.45 4.84 7.10
CA THR A 196 -10.53 4.26 5.75
C THR A 196 -11.87 4.53 5.07
N THR A 197 -12.98 4.51 5.82
CA THR A 197 -14.28 4.87 5.25
C THR A 197 -14.26 6.28 4.67
N TRP A 198 -13.76 7.26 5.43
CA TRP A 198 -13.67 8.64 4.97
C TRP A 198 -12.63 8.85 3.88
N GLU A 199 -11.49 8.13 3.94
CA GLU A 199 -10.48 8.12 2.86
C GLU A 199 -11.07 7.60 1.56
N MET A 200 -11.78 6.46 1.59
CA MET A 200 -12.41 5.86 0.40
C MET A 200 -13.51 6.75 -0.18
N LEU A 201 -14.35 7.34 0.66
CA LEU A 201 -15.40 8.25 0.18
C LEU A 201 -14.80 9.51 -0.44
N ALA A 202 -13.84 10.15 0.23
CA ALA A 202 -13.21 11.37 -0.28
C ALA A 202 -12.37 11.10 -1.54
N GLY A 203 -11.56 10.04 -1.55
CA GLY A 203 -10.77 9.63 -2.71
C GLY A 203 -11.65 9.20 -3.87
N GLY A 204 -12.72 8.45 -3.60
CA GLY A 204 -13.70 8.04 -4.60
C GLY A 204 -14.42 9.22 -5.24
N VAL A 205 -14.88 10.19 -4.43
CA VAL A 205 -15.46 11.45 -4.96
C VAL A 205 -14.40 12.21 -5.77
N GLY A 206 -13.17 12.33 -5.27
CA GLY A 206 -12.08 12.97 -6.00
C GLY A 206 -11.80 12.34 -7.36
N LEU A 207 -11.80 11.00 -7.44
CA LEU A 207 -11.65 10.25 -8.69
C LEU A 207 -12.80 10.51 -9.66
N MET A 208 -14.05 10.48 -9.19
CA MET A 208 -15.23 10.78 -10.03
C MET A 208 -15.19 12.21 -10.58
N LEU A 209 -14.83 13.19 -9.74
CA LEU A 209 -14.69 14.57 -10.17
C LEU A 209 -13.54 14.75 -11.17
N ALA A 210 -12.38 14.12 -10.92
CA ALA A 210 -11.23 14.19 -11.82
C ALA A 210 -11.54 13.51 -13.16
N GLY A 211 -12.15 12.32 -13.17
CA GLY A 211 -12.54 11.62 -14.39
C GLY A 211 -13.56 12.41 -15.20
N THR A 212 -14.55 13.00 -14.54
CA THR A 212 -15.54 13.89 -15.20
C THR A 212 -14.87 15.12 -15.79
N ALA A 213 -13.98 15.78 -15.05
CA ALA A 213 -13.24 16.96 -15.52
C ALA A 213 -12.28 16.63 -16.65
N HIS A 214 -11.67 15.44 -16.64
CA HIS A 214 -10.83 14.93 -17.73
C HIS A 214 -11.63 14.54 -18.99
N GLY A 215 -12.97 14.52 -18.89
CA GLY A 215 -13.84 14.20 -20.01
C GLY A 215 -14.08 12.70 -20.22
N GLU A 216 -13.79 11.86 -19.24
CA GLU A 216 -13.97 10.40 -19.33
C GLU A 216 -15.43 9.98 -19.54
N LEU A 217 -16.41 10.86 -19.26
CA LEU A 217 -17.82 10.61 -19.55
C LEU A 217 -18.17 10.77 -21.03
N ARG A 218 -17.30 11.42 -21.83
CA ARG A 218 -17.60 11.69 -23.24
C ARG A 218 -17.48 10.41 -24.04
N GLY A 219 -18.57 9.97 -24.62
CA GLY A 219 -18.63 8.75 -25.42
C GLY A 219 -18.59 7.45 -24.61
N PHE A 220 -18.57 7.50 -23.28
CA PHE A 220 -18.66 6.32 -22.43
C PHE A 220 -20.13 5.94 -22.19
N ALA A 221 -20.47 4.70 -22.51
CA ALA A 221 -21.75 4.10 -22.12
C ALA A 221 -21.48 2.90 -21.18
N VAL A 222 -22.29 2.78 -20.15
CA VAL A 222 -22.20 1.67 -19.18
C VAL A 222 -22.41 0.31 -19.87
N SER A 223 -23.14 0.29 -20.98
CA SER A 223 -23.33 -0.89 -21.84
C SER A 223 -22.05 -1.40 -22.48
N ASP A 224 -21.04 -0.55 -22.63
CA ASP A 224 -19.78 -0.89 -23.31
C ASP A 224 -18.79 -1.60 -22.36
N VAL A 225 -19.11 -1.61 -21.06
CA VAL A 225 -18.30 -2.29 -20.05
C VAL A 225 -18.43 -3.80 -20.19
N ALA A 226 -17.33 -4.47 -20.45
CA ALA A 226 -17.30 -5.91 -20.55
C ALA A 226 -17.77 -6.61 -19.27
N GLY A 227 -18.46 -7.73 -19.39
CA GLY A 227 -18.92 -8.51 -18.23
C GLY A 227 -17.78 -8.92 -17.31
N GLU A 228 -16.61 -9.19 -17.85
CA GLU A 228 -15.39 -9.49 -17.11
C GLU A 228 -14.93 -8.29 -16.27
N ALA A 229 -14.97 -7.08 -16.81
CA ALA A 229 -14.60 -5.86 -16.08
C ALA A 229 -15.52 -5.63 -14.87
N TRP A 230 -16.83 -5.94 -14.96
CA TRP A 230 -17.73 -5.92 -13.82
C TRP A 230 -17.37 -6.94 -12.75
N ALA A 231 -16.97 -8.16 -13.15
CA ALA A 231 -16.54 -9.18 -12.21
C ALA A 231 -15.26 -8.77 -11.48
N TRP A 232 -14.28 -8.23 -12.21
CA TRP A 232 -13.05 -7.71 -11.63
C TRP A 232 -13.30 -6.48 -10.76
N LEU A 233 -14.19 -5.59 -11.15
CA LEU A 233 -14.56 -4.43 -10.32
C LEU A 233 -15.20 -4.88 -9.00
N ALA A 234 -16.11 -5.85 -9.04
CA ALA A 234 -16.69 -6.45 -7.83
C ALA A 234 -15.62 -7.12 -6.96
N TYR A 235 -14.68 -7.86 -7.57
CA TYR A 235 -13.52 -8.43 -6.88
C TYR A 235 -12.68 -7.35 -6.20
N LEU A 236 -12.35 -6.27 -6.91
CA LEU A 236 -11.57 -5.15 -6.38
C LEU A 236 -12.28 -4.45 -5.21
N VAL A 237 -13.62 -4.32 -5.26
CA VAL A 237 -14.42 -3.77 -4.16
C VAL A 237 -14.38 -4.68 -2.95
N VAL A 238 -14.74 -5.96 -3.12
CA VAL A 238 -14.92 -6.89 -1.99
C VAL A 238 -13.57 -7.36 -1.45
N PHE A 239 -12.74 -7.94 -2.31
CA PHE A 239 -11.47 -8.53 -1.86
C PHE A 239 -10.37 -7.49 -1.74
N GLY A 240 -10.16 -6.69 -2.77
CA GLY A 240 -9.08 -5.69 -2.79
C GLY A 240 -9.24 -4.58 -1.76
N SER A 241 -10.47 -4.08 -1.58
CA SER A 241 -10.73 -2.92 -0.74
C SER A 241 -11.26 -3.26 0.65
N LEU A 242 -12.04 -4.35 0.83
CA LEU A 242 -12.62 -4.70 2.14
C LEU A 242 -11.86 -5.83 2.83
N VAL A 243 -11.72 -7.00 2.18
CA VAL A 243 -11.12 -8.19 2.81
C VAL A 243 -9.64 -8.00 3.10
N ALA A 244 -8.84 -7.65 2.09
CA ALA A 244 -7.40 -7.50 2.26
C ALA A 244 -7.05 -6.34 3.18
N PHE A 245 -7.80 -5.23 3.12
CA PHE A 245 -7.60 -4.12 4.06
C PHE A 245 -7.92 -4.54 5.50
N SER A 246 -9.02 -5.28 5.72
CA SER A 246 -9.36 -5.79 7.06
C SER A 246 -8.28 -6.75 7.59
N ALA A 247 -7.77 -7.64 6.74
CA ALA A 247 -6.67 -8.53 7.07
C ALA A 247 -5.39 -7.75 7.43
N TYR A 248 -5.06 -6.70 6.65
CA TYR A 248 -3.93 -5.84 6.91
C TYR A 248 -4.03 -5.10 8.25
N VAL A 249 -5.20 -4.47 8.54
CA VAL A 249 -5.45 -3.79 9.82
C VAL A 249 -5.36 -4.77 10.99
N TRP A 250 -5.88 -5.98 10.81
CA TRP A 250 -5.77 -7.04 11.82
C TRP A 250 -4.30 -7.45 12.05
N LEU A 251 -3.51 -7.59 10.98
CA LEU A 251 -2.07 -7.89 11.06
C LEU A 251 -1.29 -6.81 11.83
N LEU A 252 -1.60 -5.54 11.60
CA LEU A 252 -0.93 -4.44 12.33
C LEU A 252 -1.14 -4.51 13.86
N GLN A 253 -2.21 -5.18 14.31
CA GLN A 253 -2.52 -5.35 15.73
C GLN A 253 -1.97 -6.65 16.31
N HIS A 254 -1.74 -7.71 15.48
CA HIS A 254 -1.46 -9.07 15.94
C HIS A 254 -0.11 -9.63 15.44
N ALA A 255 0.56 -8.95 14.54
CA ALA A 255 1.84 -9.39 13.99
C ALA A 255 2.91 -8.29 14.10
N PRO A 256 4.21 -8.65 14.12
CA PRO A 256 5.27 -7.66 14.03
C PRO A 256 5.14 -6.83 12.74
N ILE A 257 5.32 -5.51 12.83
CA ILE A 257 5.27 -4.60 11.67
C ILE A 257 6.23 -5.06 10.56
N SER A 258 7.39 -5.62 10.94
CA SER A 258 8.37 -6.13 9.98
C SER A 258 7.86 -7.33 9.18
N LEU A 259 7.00 -8.17 9.76
CA LEU A 259 6.36 -9.28 9.07
C LEU A 259 5.21 -8.78 8.19
N THR A 260 4.39 -7.86 8.71
CA THR A 260 3.32 -7.24 7.95
C THR A 260 3.86 -6.51 6.72
N ALA A 261 4.96 -5.74 6.85
CA ALA A 261 5.58 -5.00 5.75
C ALA A 261 6.14 -5.87 4.60
N THR A 262 6.20 -7.20 4.78
CA THR A 262 6.69 -8.10 3.73
C THR A 262 5.82 -8.11 2.47
N TYR A 263 4.56 -7.67 2.54
CA TYR A 263 3.71 -7.54 1.35
C TYR A 263 4.33 -6.63 0.28
N ALA A 264 5.11 -5.64 0.67
CA ALA A 264 5.69 -4.67 -0.25
C ALA A 264 6.65 -5.30 -1.29
N TYR A 265 7.26 -6.43 -0.96
CA TYR A 265 8.14 -7.17 -1.88
C TYR A 265 7.54 -8.49 -2.38
N VAL A 266 6.48 -9.01 -1.75
CA VAL A 266 5.79 -10.20 -2.25
C VAL A 266 4.78 -9.84 -3.33
N ASN A 267 4.04 -8.74 -3.15
CA ASN A 267 3.00 -8.32 -4.11
C ASN A 267 3.50 -8.15 -5.54
N PRO A 268 4.68 -7.52 -5.81
CA PRO A 268 5.20 -7.43 -7.18
C PRO A 268 5.48 -8.79 -7.80
N VAL A 269 5.96 -9.76 -7.02
CA VAL A 269 6.21 -11.12 -7.52
C VAL A 269 4.90 -11.80 -7.92
N VAL A 270 3.85 -11.64 -7.09
CA VAL A 270 2.51 -12.15 -7.41
C VAL A 270 1.96 -11.44 -8.66
N ALA A 271 2.10 -10.11 -8.76
CA ALA A 271 1.59 -9.34 -9.90
C ALA A 271 2.27 -9.73 -11.22
N VAL A 272 3.62 -9.83 -11.24
CA VAL A 272 4.38 -10.27 -12.41
C VAL A 272 3.98 -11.69 -12.82
N GLY A 273 3.87 -12.59 -11.85
CA GLY A 273 3.44 -13.97 -12.11
C GLY A 273 2.02 -14.05 -12.68
N LEU A 274 1.07 -13.31 -12.13
CA LEU A 274 -0.31 -13.28 -12.61
C LEU A 274 -0.44 -12.57 -13.97
N GLY A 275 0.28 -11.46 -14.18
CA GLY A 275 0.31 -10.77 -15.48
C GLY A 275 0.82 -11.67 -16.59
N ALA A 276 1.89 -12.43 -16.33
CA ALA A 276 2.44 -13.39 -17.28
C ALA A 276 1.50 -14.58 -17.53
N LEU A 277 0.83 -15.10 -16.49
CA LEU A 277 0.01 -16.31 -16.62
C LEU A 277 -1.40 -16.05 -17.17
N VAL A 278 -1.96 -14.86 -16.95
CA VAL A 278 -3.36 -14.55 -17.25
C VAL A 278 -3.51 -13.61 -18.45
N LEU A 279 -2.57 -12.65 -18.58
CA LEU A 279 -2.60 -11.63 -19.63
C LEU A 279 -1.48 -11.80 -20.66
N ASP A 280 -0.71 -12.89 -20.60
CA ASP A 280 0.46 -13.13 -21.47
C ASP A 280 1.45 -11.96 -21.50
N GLU A 281 1.55 -11.22 -20.37
CA GLU A 281 2.50 -10.10 -20.25
C GLU A 281 3.94 -10.60 -20.36
N PRO A 282 4.80 -9.94 -21.17
CA PRO A 282 6.16 -10.41 -21.40
C PRO A 282 7.03 -10.21 -20.17
N VAL A 283 7.63 -11.30 -19.68
CA VAL A 283 8.64 -11.25 -18.60
C VAL A 283 10.01 -11.08 -19.23
N THR A 284 10.41 -9.84 -19.50
CA THR A 284 11.70 -9.52 -20.10
C THR A 284 12.86 -9.62 -19.12
N ALA A 285 14.09 -9.72 -19.61
CA ALA A 285 15.29 -9.67 -18.76
C ALA A 285 15.36 -8.37 -17.94
N ALA A 286 14.90 -7.24 -18.50
CA ALA A 286 14.81 -5.97 -17.80
C ALA A 286 13.84 -6.03 -16.61
N VAL A 287 12.66 -6.64 -16.78
CA VAL A 287 11.67 -6.85 -15.71
C VAL A 287 12.25 -7.75 -14.61
N LEU A 288 12.94 -8.84 -14.97
CA LEU A 288 13.55 -9.74 -14.00
C LEU A 288 14.70 -9.08 -13.23
N VAL A 289 15.66 -8.49 -13.92
CA VAL A 289 16.84 -7.88 -13.30
C VAL A 289 16.46 -6.61 -12.55
N GLY A 290 15.77 -5.67 -13.20
CA GLY A 290 15.33 -4.42 -12.58
C GLY A 290 14.39 -4.67 -11.40
N GLY A 291 13.43 -5.60 -11.56
CA GLY A 291 12.52 -6.03 -10.50
C GLY A 291 13.25 -6.65 -9.32
N ALA A 292 14.20 -7.54 -9.55
CA ALA A 292 15.02 -8.12 -8.48
C ALA A 292 15.81 -7.05 -7.71
N VAL A 293 16.37 -6.05 -8.40
CA VAL A 293 17.10 -4.95 -7.78
C VAL A 293 16.16 -4.04 -6.97
N VAL A 294 14.95 -3.71 -7.48
CA VAL A 294 13.92 -2.97 -6.72
C VAL A 294 13.56 -3.73 -5.45
N VAL A 295 13.22 -5.02 -5.58
CA VAL A 295 12.82 -5.86 -4.45
C VAL A 295 13.95 -5.96 -3.41
N ALA A 296 15.20 -6.16 -3.84
CA ALA A 296 16.36 -6.19 -2.95
C ALA A 296 16.55 -4.86 -2.20
N GLY A 297 16.40 -3.71 -2.89
CA GLY A 297 16.43 -2.38 -2.29
C GLY A 297 15.35 -2.20 -1.24
N VAL A 298 14.11 -2.56 -1.55
CA VAL A 298 12.97 -2.48 -0.62
C VAL A 298 13.16 -3.43 0.58
N CYS A 299 13.62 -4.66 0.35
CA CYS A 299 13.97 -5.59 1.44
C CYS A 299 15.01 -5.00 2.39
N LEU A 300 16.05 -4.35 1.85
CA LEU A 300 17.08 -3.72 2.64
C LEU A 300 16.56 -2.54 3.46
N VAL A 301 15.71 -1.69 2.86
CA VAL A 301 15.03 -0.59 3.56
C VAL A 301 14.17 -1.13 4.70
N VAL A 302 13.25 -2.04 4.42
CA VAL A 302 12.32 -2.59 5.43
C VAL A 302 13.07 -3.34 6.54
N SER A 303 14.12 -4.09 6.21
CA SER A 303 14.91 -4.83 7.19
C SER A 303 15.74 -3.92 8.09
N SER A 304 16.27 -2.82 7.56
CA SER A 304 17.10 -1.87 8.32
C SER A 304 16.30 -0.99 9.28
N GLU A 305 15.00 -0.78 9.01
CA GLU A 305 14.09 0.00 9.84
C GLU A 305 13.48 -0.78 11.01
N ARG A 306 13.80 -2.08 11.16
CA ARG A 306 13.31 -2.89 12.29
C ARG A 306 13.79 -2.29 13.60
N PRO A 307 12.92 -2.11 14.62
CA PRO A 307 13.35 -1.74 15.95
C PRO A 307 14.32 -2.80 16.47
N ARG A 308 15.51 -2.38 16.94
CA ARG A 308 16.37 -3.30 17.71
C ARG A 308 15.56 -3.76 18.90
N ARG A 309 15.40 -5.09 19.04
CA ARG A 309 14.90 -5.70 20.27
C ARG A 309 15.80 -5.17 21.40
N GLN A 310 15.28 -4.26 22.22
CA GLN A 310 15.96 -3.88 23.44
C GLN A 310 16.07 -5.17 24.25
N LEU A 311 17.27 -5.69 24.41
CA LEU A 311 17.53 -6.70 25.40
C LEU A 311 17.09 -6.09 26.74
N PRO A 312 16.35 -6.84 27.57
CA PRO A 312 16.05 -6.36 28.91
C PRO A 312 17.38 -5.95 29.55
N PRO A 313 17.41 -4.87 30.35
CA PRO A 313 18.60 -4.51 31.08
C PRO A 313 19.06 -5.76 31.82
N SER A 314 20.34 -6.12 31.64
CA SER A 314 20.96 -7.20 32.42
C SER A 314 20.66 -6.87 33.87
N THR A 315 19.94 -7.73 34.55
CA THR A 315 19.86 -7.70 36.01
C THR A 315 21.25 -8.05 36.49
N GLU A 316 22.05 -7.02 36.75
CA GLU A 316 23.24 -7.23 37.54
C GLU A 316 22.77 -7.87 38.86
N PRO A 317 23.38 -8.96 39.32
CA PRO A 317 23.06 -9.50 40.62
C PRO A 317 23.34 -8.39 41.63
N VAL A 318 22.30 -7.97 42.33
CA VAL A 318 22.47 -7.11 43.51
C VAL A 318 23.46 -7.84 44.41
N GLY A 319 24.69 -7.31 44.49
CA GLY A 319 25.71 -7.80 45.38
C GLY A 319 25.15 -7.82 46.80
N ASP A 320 25.11 -9.00 47.36
CA ASP A 320 24.76 -9.26 48.78
C ASP A 320 25.68 -8.39 49.66
N GLY A 321 25.14 -7.26 50.13
CA GLY A 321 25.84 -6.35 50.97
C GLY A 321 26.15 -7.00 52.32
N GLY A 322 27.30 -7.62 52.39
CA GLY A 322 27.85 -8.15 53.63
C GLY A 322 27.86 -7.07 54.71
N THR A 323 27.10 -7.30 55.74
CA THR A 323 27.11 -6.57 57.02
C THR A 323 28.52 -6.62 57.61
N VAL A 324 29.25 -5.52 57.53
CA VAL A 324 30.48 -5.35 58.32
C VAL A 324 30.02 -5.07 59.75
N VAL A 325 30.09 -6.09 60.59
CA VAL A 325 29.98 -5.95 62.05
C VAL A 325 31.28 -5.29 62.56
N ASP A 326 31.20 -4.02 62.96
CA ASP A 326 32.29 -3.31 63.62
C ASP A 326 32.35 -3.77 65.09
N LEU A 327 33.33 -4.65 65.39
CA LEU A 327 33.71 -5.00 66.75
C LEU A 327 34.86 -4.09 67.21
N ARG A 328 34.54 -2.96 67.86
CA ARG A 328 35.50 -2.30 68.76
C ARG A 328 34.80 -1.77 69.98
N ALA A 329 35.17 -2.45 71.10
CA ALA A 329 35.26 -2.04 72.53
C ALA A 329 34.05 -1.33 73.17
#